data_5932b59681ad05a75beee67be2b7084d
#
_entry.id   5932b59681ad05a75beee67be2b7084d
#
_cell.length_a   1.000
_cell.length_b   1.000
_cell.length_c   1.000
_cell.angle_alpha   90.00
_cell.angle_beta   90.00
_cell.angle_gamma   90.00
#
_symmetry.space_group_name_H-M   'P 1'
#
loop_
_entity.id
_entity.type
_entity.pdbx_description
1 polymer ?
#
loop_
_entity_poly.entity_id
_entity_poly.type
_entity_poly.pdbx_seq_one_letter_code
_entity_poly.pdbx_strand_id
1 'polypeptide(L)'
;MRYVLLLRGINVGGKNKVSMAELKEMISHLGYTNVVSYINSGNIIFDTTDSIDTIYQNISKILNIYPFKINKVILSQSEYFEELENLPSWWFNDLYRKDVLFYTNEIDYSIMKARIEQMPLEDEDVHFGKHAVFWGKYNETSYLKTSYHKYLIKESFYKSITIRNARTFEKIADLLKKKL
;
A
#
# COMPACT_ATOMS: atom_id res chain seq x y z
N MET A 1 -6.09 -8.13 -17.45
CA MET A 1 -5.71 -8.53 -16.07
C MET A 1 -6.18 -7.46 -15.11
N ARG A 2 -6.43 -7.81 -13.84
CA ARG A 2 -6.86 -6.89 -12.78
C ARG A 2 -5.67 -6.42 -11.95
N TYR A 3 -5.66 -5.13 -11.64
CA TYR A 3 -4.60 -4.48 -10.87
C TYR A 3 -5.19 -3.61 -9.75
N VAL A 4 -4.37 -3.35 -8.74
CA VAL A 4 -4.63 -2.33 -7.73
C VAL A 4 -3.52 -1.29 -7.74
N LEU A 5 -3.90 -0.03 -7.75
CA LEU A 5 -3.05 1.13 -7.55
C LEU A 5 -3.22 1.64 -6.11
N LEU A 6 -2.12 1.69 -5.39
CA LEU A 6 -2.05 2.20 -4.02
C LEU A 6 -1.23 3.49 -4.01
N LEU A 7 -1.86 4.61 -3.66
CA LEU A 7 -1.20 5.91 -3.59
C LEU A 7 -0.77 6.23 -2.15
N ARG A 8 0.31 7.01 -2.04
CA ARG A 8 0.82 7.47 -0.75
C ARG A 8 0.61 8.97 -0.55
N GLY A 9 0.20 9.33 0.67
CA GLY A 9 0.29 10.71 1.16
C GLY A 9 -0.68 11.68 0.53
N ILE A 10 -1.76 11.19 -0.08
CA ILE A 10 -2.84 12.02 -0.61
C ILE A 10 -3.99 12.13 0.40
N ASN A 11 -4.70 13.24 0.36
CA ASN A 11 -5.90 13.50 1.17
C ASN A 11 -5.70 13.33 2.69
N VAL A 12 -4.50 13.56 3.20
CA VAL A 12 -4.16 13.44 4.62
C VAL A 12 -4.02 14.83 5.24
N GLY A 13 -4.70 15.05 6.37
CA GLY A 13 -4.60 16.31 7.12
C GLY A 13 -4.97 17.56 6.29
N GLY A 14 -5.85 17.44 5.32
CA GLY A 14 -6.26 18.54 4.42
C GLY A 14 -5.22 18.92 3.35
N LYS A 15 -4.10 18.22 3.28
CA LYS A 15 -3.03 18.42 2.32
C LYS A 15 -3.11 17.43 1.15
N ASN A 16 -2.42 17.74 0.05
CA ASN A 16 -2.27 16.87 -1.12
C ASN A 16 -3.63 16.36 -1.64
N LYS A 17 -4.56 17.26 -1.85
CA LYS A 17 -5.91 16.92 -2.28
C LYS A 17 -5.91 16.31 -3.68
N VAL A 18 -6.52 15.14 -3.81
CA VAL A 18 -6.75 14.43 -5.06
C VAL A 18 -8.20 13.97 -5.08
N SER A 19 -8.94 14.38 -6.11
CA SER A 19 -10.30 13.90 -6.33
C SER A 19 -10.28 12.45 -6.83
N MET A 20 -10.85 11.53 -6.07
CA MET A 20 -10.95 10.12 -6.49
C MET A 20 -11.87 9.95 -7.71
N ALA A 21 -12.87 10.82 -7.88
CA ALA A 21 -13.75 10.80 -9.04
C ALA A 21 -12.99 11.19 -10.31
N GLU A 22 -12.26 12.31 -10.29
CA GLU A 22 -11.44 12.77 -11.42
C GLU A 22 -10.33 11.78 -11.75
N LEU A 23 -9.67 11.22 -10.74
CA LEU A 23 -8.59 10.25 -10.95
C LEU A 23 -9.13 8.96 -11.61
N LYS A 24 -10.30 8.48 -11.21
CA LYS A 24 -10.95 7.34 -11.88
C LYS A 24 -11.29 7.64 -13.34
N GLU A 25 -11.79 8.83 -13.60
CA GLU A 25 -12.10 9.28 -14.96
C GLU A 25 -10.86 9.31 -15.84
N MET A 26 -9.77 9.91 -15.34
CA MET A 26 -8.48 9.91 -16.05
C MET A 26 -7.96 8.51 -16.35
N ILE A 27 -8.07 7.58 -15.40
CA ILE A 27 -7.67 6.18 -15.58
C ILE A 27 -8.58 5.50 -16.64
N SER A 28 -9.87 5.77 -16.62
CA SER A 28 -10.80 5.24 -17.63
C SER A 28 -10.49 5.78 -19.04
N HIS A 29 -10.04 7.01 -19.16
CA HIS A 29 -9.62 7.60 -20.44
C HIS A 29 -8.35 6.97 -21.03
N LEU A 30 -7.57 6.22 -20.23
CA LEU A 30 -6.49 5.37 -20.75
C LEU A 30 -6.99 4.10 -21.46
N GLY A 31 -8.31 3.86 -21.48
CA GLY A 31 -8.92 2.63 -21.96
C GLY A 31 -8.99 1.52 -20.90
N TYR A 32 -8.66 1.83 -19.63
CA TYR A 32 -8.79 0.87 -18.54
C TYR A 32 -10.25 0.75 -18.12
N THR A 33 -10.66 -0.46 -17.83
CA THR A 33 -12.06 -0.80 -17.55
C THR A 33 -12.27 -1.18 -16.09
N ASN A 34 -13.53 -1.25 -15.65
CA ASN A 34 -13.90 -1.64 -14.29
C ASN A 34 -13.17 -0.83 -13.19
N VAL A 35 -13.01 0.48 -13.45
CA VAL A 35 -12.27 1.37 -12.55
C VAL A 35 -13.11 1.69 -11.33
N VAL A 36 -12.69 1.20 -10.17
CA VAL A 36 -13.34 1.46 -8.88
C VAL A 36 -12.33 1.98 -7.86
N SER A 37 -12.79 2.86 -6.97
CA SER A 37 -11.97 3.35 -5.85
C SER A 37 -12.57 2.93 -4.52
N TYR A 38 -11.72 2.74 -3.52
CA TYR A 38 -12.11 2.50 -2.15
C TYR A 38 -11.48 3.51 -1.21
N ILE A 39 -12.29 4.27 -0.49
CA ILE A 39 -11.94 5.38 0.39
C ILE A 39 -11.02 6.43 -0.28
N ASN A 40 -10.78 7.56 0.40
CA ASN A 40 -10.02 8.68 -0.17
C ASN A 40 -8.50 8.56 -0.06
N SER A 41 -7.98 7.46 0.48
CA SER A 41 -6.53 7.25 0.64
C SER A 41 -5.82 6.73 -0.61
N GLY A 42 -6.51 6.68 -1.76
CA GLY A 42 -5.89 6.31 -3.04
C GLY A 42 -5.76 4.81 -3.24
N ASN A 43 -6.86 4.09 -3.14
CA ASN A 43 -6.96 2.67 -3.52
C ASN A 43 -7.84 2.60 -4.76
N ILE A 44 -7.27 2.23 -5.91
CA ILE A 44 -8.00 2.16 -7.18
C ILE A 44 -7.73 0.80 -7.81
N ILE A 45 -8.81 0.13 -8.19
CA ILE A 45 -8.79 -1.16 -8.87
C ILE A 45 -9.23 -0.92 -10.31
N PHE A 46 -8.59 -1.56 -11.26
CA PHE A 46 -8.91 -1.47 -12.69
C PHE A 46 -8.47 -2.72 -13.43
N ASP A 47 -9.05 -2.91 -14.62
CA ASP A 47 -8.71 -3.99 -15.54
C ASP A 47 -8.04 -3.41 -16.80
N THR A 48 -6.96 -4.04 -17.26
CA THR A 48 -6.27 -3.71 -18.52
C THR A 48 -5.52 -4.91 -19.09
N THR A 49 -5.19 -4.84 -20.37
CA THR A 49 -4.30 -5.78 -21.06
C THR A 49 -2.87 -5.25 -21.20
N ASP A 50 -2.61 -4.02 -20.77
CA ASP A 50 -1.29 -3.41 -20.83
C ASP A 50 -0.27 -4.17 -19.99
N SER A 51 0.99 -4.06 -20.39
CA SER A 51 2.12 -4.53 -19.58
C SER A 51 2.27 -3.66 -18.32
N ILE A 52 2.87 -4.22 -17.28
CA ILE A 52 3.12 -3.48 -16.03
C ILE A 52 3.92 -2.20 -16.26
N ASP A 53 4.90 -2.22 -17.16
CA ASP A 53 5.71 -1.04 -17.49
C ASP A 53 4.86 0.05 -18.14
N THR A 54 3.96 -0.33 -19.06
CA THR A 54 3.02 0.59 -19.71
C THR A 54 2.07 1.20 -18.67
N ILE A 55 1.55 0.38 -17.76
CA ILE A 55 0.70 0.86 -16.66
C ILE A 55 1.44 1.88 -15.80
N TYR A 56 2.69 1.57 -15.38
CA TYR A 56 3.50 2.50 -14.60
C TYR A 56 3.73 3.83 -15.31
N GLN A 57 4.04 3.81 -16.61
CA GLN A 57 4.23 5.01 -17.42
C GLN A 57 2.95 5.85 -17.51
N ASN A 58 1.84 5.22 -17.84
CA ASN A 58 0.55 5.88 -18.00
C ASN A 58 0.05 6.50 -16.70
N ILE A 59 0.11 5.75 -15.60
CA ILE A 59 -0.26 6.24 -14.26
C ILE A 59 0.69 7.37 -13.83
N SER A 60 1.99 7.28 -14.12
CA SER A 60 2.93 8.38 -13.82
C SER A 60 2.57 9.66 -14.53
N LYS A 61 2.19 9.61 -15.83
CA LYS A 61 1.74 10.78 -16.59
C LYS A 61 0.53 11.44 -15.96
N ILE A 62 -0.47 10.64 -15.56
CA ILE A 62 -1.66 11.14 -14.85
C ILE A 62 -1.28 11.81 -13.53
N LEU A 63 -0.43 11.18 -12.72
CA LEU A 63 -0.08 11.70 -11.40
C LEU A 63 0.82 12.94 -11.47
N ASN A 64 1.54 13.15 -12.56
CA ASN A 64 2.41 14.32 -12.76
C ASN A 64 1.66 15.64 -12.97
N ILE A 65 0.33 15.62 -13.16
CA ILE A 65 -0.46 16.86 -13.20
C ILE A 65 -0.57 17.54 -11.83
N TYR A 66 -0.38 16.80 -10.74
CA TYR A 66 -0.45 17.32 -9.39
C TYR A 66 0.85 18.08 -9.03
N PRO A 67 0.77 19.20 -8.27
CA PRO A 67 1.94 20.01 -7.92
C PRO A 67 2.79 19.41 -6.80
N PHE A 68 2.62 18.13 -6.49
CA PHE A 68 3.35 17.40 -5.48
C PHE A 68 3.63 15.95 -5.94
N LYS A 69 4.74 15.39 -5.49
CA LYS A 69 5.10 13.98 -5.82
C LYS A 69 4.12 13.03 -5.12
N ILE A 70 3.52 12.14 -5.89
CA ILE A 70 2.68 11.05 -5.39
C ILE A 70 3.41 9.72 -5.62
N ASN A 71 3.85 9.11 -4.54
CA ASN A 71 4.42 7.76 -4.61
C ASN A 71 3.29 6.73 -4.78
N LYS A 72 3.59 5.67 -5.50
CA LYS A 72 2.60 4.65 -5.86
C LYS A 72 3.18 3.26 -5.82
N VAL A 73 2.32 2.29 -5.55
CA VAL A 73 2.55 0.86 -5.75
C VAL A 73 1.45 0.35 -6.66
N ILE A 74 1.81 -0.48 -7.63
CA ILE A 74 0.86 -1.16 -8.51
C ILE A 74 1.13 -2.66 -8.39
N LEU A 75 0.10 -3.40 -8.03
CA LEU A 75 0.15 -4.86 -7.94
C LEU A 75 -0.93 -5.47 -8.81
N SER A 76 -0.60 -6.57 -9.48
CA SER A 76 -1.61 -7.44 -10.08
C SER A 76 -2.45 -8.13 -9.00
N GLN A 77 -3.62 -8.59 -9.36
CA GLN A 77 -4.47 -9.40 -8.48
C GLN A 77 -3.71 -10.62 -7.93
N SER A 78 -2.91 -11.30 -8.75
CA SER A 78 -2.14 -12.47 -8.34
C SER A 78 -1.07 -12.12 -7.30
N GLU A 79 -0.34 -11.03 -7.49
CA GLU A 79 0.66 -10.55 -6.51
C GLU A 79 0.03 -10.15 -5.18
N TYR A 80 -1.15 -9.52 -5.24
CA TYR A 80 -1.89 -9.16 -4.03
C TYR A 80 -2.37 -10.39 -3.26
N PHE A 81 -2.84 -11.41 -3.98
CA PHE A 81 -3.29 -12.67 -3.36
C PHE A 81 -2.14 -13.53 -2.86
N GLU A 82 -0.96 -13.47 -3.49
CA GLU A 82 0.24 -14.10 -2.96
C GLU A 82 0.56 -13.60 -1.54
N GLU A 83 0.41 -12.31 -1.27
CA GLU A 83 0.55 -11.76 0.09
C GLU A 83 -0.54 -12.27 1.05
N LEU A 84 -1.78 -12.40 0.57
CA LEU A 84 -2.89 -12.90 1.38
C LEU A 84 -2.72 -14.37 1.78
N GLU A 85 -2.16 -15.18 0.90
CA GLU A 85 -1.92 -16.61 1.13
C GLU A 85 -0.74 -16.87 2.06
N ASN A 86 0.16 -15.89 2.18
CA ASN A 86 1.37 -15.97 3.00
C ASN A 86 1.31 -15.14 4.29
N LEU A 87 0.10 -14.83 4.77
CA LEU A 87 -0.07 -14.10 6.03
C LEU A 87 0.54 -14.86 7.23
N PRO A 88 1.22 -14.17 8.14
CA PRO A 88 1.76 -14.82 9.34
C PRO A 88 0.64 -15.23 10.29
N SER A 89 0.89 -16.24 11.11
CA SER A 89 -0.10 -16.79 12.06
C SER A 89 -0.68 -15.74 13.01
N TRP A 90 0.15 -14.80 13.46
CA TRP A 90 -0.29 -13.73 14.35
C TRP A 90 -1.26 -12.73 13.69
N TRP A 91 -1.34 -12.71 12.36
CA TRP A 91 -2.30 -11.85 11.65
C TRP A 91 -3.76 -12.11 12.06
N PHE A 92 -4.06 -13.33 12.42
CA PHE A 92 -5.41 -13.76 12.83
C PHE A 92 -5.70 -13.53 14.32
N ASN A 93 -4.73 -13.05 15.08
CA ASN A 93 -4.91 -12.71 16.49
C ASN A 93 -5.57 -11.33 16.63
N ASP A 94 -6.18 -11.10 17.80
CA ASP A 94 -6.72 -9.79 18.17
C ASP A 94 -5.57 -8.88 18.63
N LEU A 95 -5.06 -8.06 17.72
CA LEU A 95 -4.04 -7.05 17.98
C LEU A 95 -4.68 -5.66 17.94
N TYR A 96 -4.13 -4.75 18.74
CA TYR A 96 -4.57 -3.35 18.71
C TYR A 96 -4.51 -2.76 17.30
N ARG A 97 -3.43 -3.05 16.54
CA ARG A 97 -3.30 -2.57 15.17
C ARG A 97 -2.45 -3.50 14.32
N LYS A 98 -2.89 -3.71 13.09
CA LYS A 98 -2.16 -4.42 12.04
C LYS A 98 -2.07 -3.53 10.81
N ASP A 99 -0.86 -3.31 10.31
CA ASP A 99 -0.58 -2.51 9.12
C ASP A 99 0.17 -3.35 8.07
N VAL A 100 -0.11 -3.07 6.80
CA VAL A 100 0.60 -3.62 5.65
C VAL A 100 1.34 -2.48 4.97
N LEU A 101 2.65 -2.61 4.88
CA LEU A 101 3.57 -1.63 4.34
C LEU A 101 4.00 -2.09 2.94
N PHE A 102 3.30 -1.63 1.91
CA PHE A 102 3.68 -1.90 0.52
C PHE A 102 4.84 -1.00 0.14
N TYR A 103 5.88 -1.56 -0.45
CA TYR A 103 7.06 -0.81 -0.87
C TYR A 103 7.09 -0.62 -2.38
N THR A 104 7.60 0.54 -2.80
CA THR A 104 7.77 0.88 -4.21
C THR A 104 9.03 0.24 -4.78
N ASN A 105 9.14 0.18 -6.08
CA ASN A 105 10.35 -0.30 -6.78
C ASN A 105 11.59 0.59 -6.53
N GLU A 106 11.41 1.77 -5.91
CA GLU A 106 12.51 2.67 -5.52
C GLU A 106 13.24 2.20 -4.24
N ILE A 107 12.70 1.20 -3.53
CA ILE A 107 13.28 0.70 -2.28
C ILE A 107 14.26 -0.45 -2.60
N ASP A 108 15.47 -0.34 -2.06
CA ASP A 108 16.33 -1.51 -1.91
C ASP A 108 15.79 -2.39 -0.79
N TYR A 109 15.18 -3.52 -1.17
CA TYR A 109 14.55 -4.45 -0.26
C TYR A 109 15.53 -5.00 0.78
N SER A 110 16.76 -5.32 0.37
CA SER A 110 17.78 -5.89 1.25
C SER A 110 18.19 -4.92 2.34
N ILE A 111 18.37 -3.65 1.97
CA ILE A 111 18.69 -2.58 2.92
C ILE A 111 17.51 -2.34 3.87
N MET A 112 16.30 -2.21 3.34
CA MET A 112 15.09 -2.02 4.14
C MET A 112 14.92 -3.16 5.15
N LYS A 113 15.02 -4.41 4.69
CA LYS A 113 14.88 -5.59 5.55
C LYS A 113 15.92 -5.60 6.66
N ALA A 114 17.21 -5.41 6.33
CA ALA A 114 18.29 -5.39 7.31
C ALA A 114 18.10 -4.28 8.36
N ARG A 115 17.59 -3.10 7.95
CA ARG A 115 17.30 -1.99 8.87
C ARG A 115 16.14 -2.32 9.82
N ILE A 116 15.08 -2.93 9.32
CA ILE A 116 13.92 -3.32 10.15
C ILE A 116 14.31 -4.45 11.12
N GLU A 117 15.06 -5.44 10.67
CA GLU A 117 15.52 -6.57 11.51
C GLU A 117 16.40 -6.13 12.69
N GLN A 118 17.06 -4.97 12.59
CA GLN A 118 17.87 -4.39 13.67
C GLN A 118 17.05 -3.60 14.70
N MET A 119 15.76 -3.34 14.43
CA MET A 119 14.92 -2.59 15.35
C MET A 119 14.52 -3.46 16.55
N PRO A 120 14.59 -2.91 17.80
CA PRO A 120 14.12 -3.66 18.97
C PRO A 120 12.59 -3.74 18.95
N LEU A 121 12.06 -4.92 18.67
CA LEU A 121 10.62 -5.16 18.64
C LEU A 121 10.13 -5.53 20.05
N GLU A 122 9.39 -4.61 20.67
CA GLU A 122 8.69 -4.81 21.93
C GLU A 122 7.19 -4.65 21.69
N ASP A 123 6.38 -5.62 22.07
CA ASP A 123 4.93 -5.64 21.78
C ASP A 123 4.58 -5.48 20.28
N GLU A 124 5.45 -5.94 19.41
CA GLU A 124 5.32 -5.86 17.95
C GLU A 124 5.74 -7.17 17.28
N ASP A 125 5.11 -7.48 16.17
CA ASP A 125 5.56 -8.53 15.25
C ASP A 125 5.74 -7.95 13.85
N VAL A 126 6.75 -8.44 13.14
CA VAL A 126 7.04 -8.09 11.76
C VAL A 126 7.15 -9.35 10.93
N HIS A 127 6.52 -9.35 9.76
CA HIS A 127 6.65 -10.41 8.77
C HIS A 127 6.96 -9.80 7.41
N PHE A 128 7.98 -10.33 6.74
CA PHE A 128 8.40 -9.89 5.41
C PHE A 128 7.73 -10.73 4.34
N GLY A 129 6.80 -10.13 3.63
CA GLY A 129 6.23 -10.69 2.41
C GLY A 129 7.07 -10.34 1.18
N LYS A 130 6.61 -10.74 0.01
CA LYS A 130 7.29 -10.49 -1.26
C LYS A 130 7.10 -9.04 -1.75
N HIS A 131 5.91 -8.46 -1.53
CA HIS A 131 5.52 -7.13 -1.99
C HIS A 131 5.23 -6.17 -0.84
N ALA A 132 5.18 -6.66 0.39
CA ALA A 132 4.85 -5.86 1.57
C ALA A 132 5.52 -6.39 2.85
N VAL A 133 5.60 -5.52 3.84
CA VAL A 133 5.96 -5.87 5.21
C VAL A 133 4.70 -5.77 6.06
N PHE A 134 4.38 -6.81 6.81
CA PHE A 134 3.27 -6.85 7.74
C PHE A 134 3.77 -6.49 9.13
N TRP A 135 3.06 -5.58 9.81
CA TRP A 135 3.45 -5.07 11.11
C TRP A 135 2.29 -5.11 12.09
N GLY A 136 2.41 -5.95 13.10
CA GLY A 136 1.46 -6.10 14.19
C GLY A 136 1.89 -5.35 15.43
N LYS A 137 0.95 -4.69 16.12
CA LYS A 137 1.15 -3.96 17.38
C LYS A 137 0.12 -4.42 18.38
N TYR A 138 0.59 -4.93 19.52
CA TYR A 138 -0.26 -5.64 20.46
C TYR A 138 -1.10 -4.72 21.34
N ASN A 139 -0.50 -3.64 21.85
CA ASN A 139 -1.10 -2.82 22.89
C ASN A 139 -1.29 -1.35 22.51
N GLU A 140 -2.43 -0.78 22.85
CA GLU A 140 -2.71 0.63 22.67
C GLU A 140 -1.79 1.51 23.54
N THR A 141 -1.55 1.11 24.78
CA THR A 141 -0.75 1.87 25.76
C THR A 141 0.71 2.00 25.37
N SER A 142 1.27 1.00 24.66
CA SER A 142 2.65 1.01 24.16
C SER A 142 2.75 1.49 22.70
N TYR A 143 1.64 1.76 22.02
CA TYR A 143 1.57 2.04 20.59
C TYR A 143 2.57 3.10 20.10
N LEU A 144 2.66 4.25 20.79
CA LEU A 144 3.60 5.33 20.42
C LEU A 144 5.05 5.04 20.84
N LYS A 145 5.28 3.99 21.62
CA LYS A 145 6.63 3.57 22.06
C LYS A 145 7.21 2.47 21.18
N THR A 146 6.43 1.95 20.23
CA THR A 146 6.84 0.89 19.31
C THR A 146 8.00 1.30 18.42
N SER A 147 8.75 0.35 17.93
CA SER A 147 9.81 0.56 16.93
C SER A 147 9.30 1.19 15.65
N TYR A 148 8.07 0.88 15.27
CA TYR A 148 7.38 1.55 14.18
C TYR A 148 7.40 3.08 14.35
N HIS A 149 7.04 3.61 15.52
CA HIS A 149 6.99 5.07 15.78
C HIS A 149 8.35 5.67 16.14
N LYS A 150 9.23 4.92 16.80
CA LYS A 150 10.53 5.43 17.24
C LYS A 150 11.58 5.42 16.13
N TYR A 151 11.57 4.39 15.28
CA TYR A 151 12.66 4.13 14.34
C TYR A 151 12.17 4.11 12.90
N LEU A 152 11.17 3.30 12.54
CA LEU A 152 10.73 3.11 11.15
C LEU A 152 10.35 4.43 10.48
N ILE A 153 9.59 5.29 11.15
CA ILE A 153 9.15 6.58 10.57
C ILE A 153 10.30 7.55 10.27
N LYS A 154 11.47 7.31 10.83
CA LYS A 154 12.68 8.12 10.63
C LYS A 154 13.57 7.58 9.52
N GLU A 155 13.34 6.36 9.06
CA GLU A 155 14.11 5.75 7.98
C GLU A 155 13.90 6.50 6.66
N SER A 156 14.98 6.63 5.89
CA SER A 156 14.95 7.34 4.60
C SER A 156 13.95 6.70 3.62
N PHE A 157 13.82 5.38 3.64
CA PHE A 157 12.90 4.62 2.80
C PHE A 157 11.43 4.73 3.22
N TYR A 158 11.12 5.24 4.43
CA TYR A 158 9.74 5.35 4.90
C TYR A 158 8.83 6.14 3.95
N LYS A 159 9.39 7.14 3.26
CA LYS A 159 8.65 7.95 2.26
C LYS A 159 8.26 7.15 1.02
N SER A 160 8.93 6.06 0.75
CA SER A 160 8.67 5.17 -0.39
C SER A 160 7.79 3.96 -0.04
N ILE A 161 7.26 3.91 1.18
CA ILE A 161 6.30 2.89 1.62
C ILE A 161 4.90 3.47 1.57
N THR A 162 3.92 2.73 1.10
CA THR A 162 2.50 3.10 1.29
C THR A 162 1.84 2.14 2.26
N ILE A 163 1.07 2.65 3.22
CA ILE A 163 0.57 1.88 4.36
C ILE A 163 -0.93 1.72 4.25
N ARG A 164 -1.40 0.49 4.52
CA ARG A 164 -2.82 0.17 4.68
C ARG A 164 -3.01 -0.61 5.98
N ASN A 165 -4.04 -0.27 6.74
CA ASN A 165 -4.42 -1.08 7.89
C ASN A 165 -5.08 -2.40 7.41
N ALA A 166 -5.17 -3.39 8.30
CA ALA A 166 -5.72 -4.71 8.00
C ALA A 166 -7.10 -4.64 7.33
N ARG A 167 -8.01 -3.83 7.88
CA ARG A 167 -9.38 -3.66 7.32
C ARG A 167 -9.36 -3.20 5.87
N THR A 168 -8.47 -2.24 5.55
CA THR A 168 -8.34 -1.74 4.17
C THR A 168 -7.70 -2.80 3.28
N PHE A 169 -6.69 -3.50 3.77
CA PHE A 169 -6.03 -4.59 3.05
C PHE A 169 -7.01 -5.70 2.67
N GLU A 170 -7.79 -6.18 3.62
CA GLU A 170 -8.80 -7.22 3.41
C GLU A 170 -9.92 -6.76 2.47
N LYS A 171 -10.35 -5.50 2.62
CA LYS A 171 -11.38 -4.92 1.74
C LYS A 171 -10.93 -4.80 0.29
N ILE A 172 -9.69 -4.44 0.05
CA ILE A 172 -9.10 -4.42 -1.30
C ILE A 172 -9.08 -5.83 -1.89
N ALA A 173 -8.71 -6.84 -1.10
CA ALA A 173 -8.75 -8.24 -1.53
C ALA A 173 -10.14 -8.67 -1.98
N ASP A 174 -11.18 -8.30 -1.20
CA ASP A 174 -12.58 -8.59 -1.56
C ASP A 174 -13.00 -7.90 -2.86
N LEU A 175 -12.55 -6.68 -3.09
CA LEU A 175 -12.84 -5.95 -4.32
C LEU A 175 -12.11 -6.55 -5.53
N LEU A 176 -10.88 -7.03 -5.32
CA LEU A 176 -10.11 -7.71 -6.37
C LEU A 176 -10.76 -9.06 -6.78
N LYS A 177 -11.44 -9.76 -5.87
CA LYS A 177 -12.16 -11.03 -6.15
C LYS A 177 -13.41 -10.82 -6.99
N LYS A 178 -14.06 -9.66 -6.91
CA LYS A 178 -15.31 -9.42 -7.62
C LYS A 178 -15.07 -9.39 -9.13
N LYS A 179 -15.75 -10.28 -9.86
CA LYS A 179 -15.95 -10.10 -11.29
C LYS A 179 -16.96 -8.95 -11.47
N LEU A 180 -16.52 -7.82 -12.00
CA LEU A 180 -17.37 -6.69 -12.37
C LEU A 180 -17.91 -6.91 -13.79
#